data_45020b5b9f8399f7fdde66851ee414a2
#
_entry.id   45020b5b9f8399f7fdde66851ee414a2
#
_cell.length_a   1.000
_cell.length_b   1.000
_cell.length_c   1.000
_cell.angle_alpha   90.00
_cell.angle_beta   90.00
_cell.angle_gamma   90.00
#
_symmetry.space_group_name_H-M   'P 1'
#
loop_
_entity.id
_entity.type
_entity.pdbx_description
1 polymer ?
#
loop_
_entity_poly.entity_id
_entity_poly.type
_entity_poly.pdbx_seq_one_letter_code
_entity_poly.pdbx_strand_id
1 'polypeptide(L)'
;DQSSRIGHLLPQSARKDWPLEDITRELYFTRSLDLGGQAFFRYAYLNDNHKGLFDFLKDVYYPFPALPSACNSQDSIPPERPENLHKSREAQTYVLRWSPSVDNLCGKDVRYNVYASRTSPVDIASARNLIAVNVDSCSLPINEEFCALNGISFAVTAIDRFGNESEPARLPSGWSDKPNLSGRFLPHDSQTLDIPEQDSPYVAVVDAYGRIVSTAPYSRRVRIGHLAKGLYEIRTL
;
A
#
# COMPACT_ATOMS: atom_id res chain seq x y z
N ASP A 1 -12.97 -28.69 -8.32
CA ASP A 1 -13.35 -27.38 -8.80
C ASP A 1 -14.79 -27.06 -8.36
N GLN A 2 -14.98 -26.72 -7.08
CA GLN A 2 -16.27 -26.32 -6.55
C GLN A 2 -16.12 -24.89 -6.06
N SER A 3 -16.16 -23.92 -6.98
CA SER A 3 -16.52 -22.56 -6.62
C SER A 3 -18.00 -22.54 -6.23
N SER A 4 -18.31 -22.98 -5.02
CA SER A 4 -19.66 -22.90 -4.49
C SER A 4 -19.98 -21.43 -4.24
N ARG A 5 -20.64 -20.81 -5.21
CA ARG A 5 -21.20 -19.47 -5.08
C ARG A 5 -22.42 -19.56 -4.16
N ILE A 6 -22.22 -19.19 -2.91
CA ILE A 6 -23.37 -19.02 -2.01
C ILE A 6 -24.02 -17.68 -2.36
N GLY A 7 -25.20 -17.77 -2.98
CA GLY A 7 -26.04 -16.60 -3.23
C GLY A 7 -26.74 -16.18 -1.95
N HIS A 8 -26.43 -15.00 -1.42
CA HIS A 8 -27.19 -14.42 -0.33
C HIS A 8 -28.52 -13.86 -0.85
N LEU A 9 -29.62 -14.39 -0.34
CA LEU A 9 -30.96 -13.98 -0.69
C LEU A 9 -31.39 -12.74 0.13
N LEU A 10 -30.82 -11.58 -0.15
CA LEU A 10 -31.25 -10.31 0.45
C LEU A 10 -32.79 -10.06 0.40
N PRO A 11 -33.56 -10.57 -0.62
CA PRO A 11 -35.01 -10.42 -0.62
C PRO A 11 -35.70 -10.96 0.62
N GLN A 12 -35.13 -11.99 1.27
CA GLN A 12 -35.72 -12.55 2.49
C GLN A 12 -35.54 -11.64 3.69
N SER A 13 -34.39 -10.98 3.82
CA SER A 13 -34.14 -10.02 4.89
C SER A 13 -35.07 -8.80 4.82
N ALA A 14 -35.35 -8.30 3.62
CA ALA A 14 -36.26 -7.19 3.42
C ALA A 14 -37.73 -7.56 3.70
N ARG A 15 -38.14 -8.78 3.36
CA ARG A 15 -39.53 -9.27 3.57
C ARG A 15 -39.82 -9.64 5.02
N LYS A 16 -38.83 -10.14 5.76
CA LYS A 16 -38.98 -10.59 7.14
C LYS A 16 -38.49 -9.59 8.17
N ASP A 17 -38.07 -8.40 7.72
CA ASP A 17 -37.49 -7.36 8.58
C ASP A 17 -36.30 -7.84 9.44
N TRP A 18 -35.46 -8.69 8.86
CA TRP A 18 -34.26 -9.18 9.55
C TRP A 18 -33.29 -8.02 9.86
N PRO A 19 -32.74 -7.98 11.05
CA PRO A 19 -31.76 -6.96 11.39
C PRO A 19 -30.46 -7.15 10.61
N LEU A 20 -29.66 -6.08 10.50
CA LEU A 20 -28.37 -6.13 9.79
C LEU A 20 -27.43 -7.18 10.41
N GLU A 21 -27.52 -7.39 11.72
CA GLU A 21 -26.69 -8.35 12.47
C GLU A 21 -26.82 -9.79 11.98
N ASP A 22 -27.99 -10.19 11.52
CA ASP A 22 -28.19 -11.54 10.97
C ASP A 22 -27.45 -11.70 9.65
N ILE A 23 -27.52 -10.68 8.77
CA ILE A 23 -26.78 -10.66 7.50
C ILE A 23 -25.29 -10.65 7.75
N THR A 24 -24.81 -9.82 8.66
CA THR A 24 -23.38 -9.73 8.98
C THR A 24 -22.84 -11.06 9.55
N ARG A 25 -23.62 -11.74 10.37
CA ARG A 25 -23.27 -13.07 10.89
C ARG A 25 -23.13 -14.10 9.76
N GLU A 26 -24.05 -14.12 8.80
CA GLU A 26 -23.96 -14.99 7.61
C GLU A 26 -22.72 -14.68 6.77
N LEU A 27 -22.41 -13.39 6.58
CA LEU A 27 -21.22 -12.96 5.84
C LEU A 27 -19.93 -13.45 6.50
N TYR A 28 -19.78 -13.29 7.81
CA TYR A 28 -18.59 -13.78 8.52
C TYR A 28 -18.54 -15.32 8.55
N PHE A 29 -19.68 -15.98 8.67
CA PHE A 29 -19.75 -17.44 8.63
C PHE A 29 -19.30 -17.97 7.26
N THR A 30 -19.81 -17.41 6.16
CA THR A 30 -19.41 -17.83 4.81
C THR A 30 -17.94 -17.53 4.52
N ARG A 31 -17.40 -16.42 5.05
CA ARG A 31 -15.96 -16.12 4.97
C ARG A 31 -15.12 -17.17 5.72
N SER A 32 -15.58 -17.63 6.86
CA SER A 32 -14.87 -18.67 7.65
C SER A 32 -14.80 -20.02 6.94
N LEU A 33 -15.65 -20.26 5.95
CA LEU A 33 -15.67 -21.48 5.14
C LEU A 33 -14.73 -21.43 3.92
N ASP A 34 -14.04 -20.29 3.70
CA ASP A 34 -13.10 -20.08 2.59
C ASP A 34 -13.70 -20.41 1.20
N LEU A 35 -14.92 -19.96 0.95
CA LEU A 35 -15.69 -20.28 -0.26
C LEU A 35 -15.30 -19.43 -1.50
N GLY A 36 -14.19 -18.71 -1.45
CA GLY A 36 -13.67 -17.92 -2.57
C GLY A 36 -14.45 -16.65 -2.92
N GLY A 37 -15.66 -16.45 -2.41
CA GLY A 37 -16.44 -15.23 -2.63
C GLY A 37 -17.90 -15.31 -2.26
N GLN A 38 -18.58 -14.18 -2.43
CA GLN A 38 -20.00 -14.03 -2.11
C GLN A 38 -20.71 -13.26 -3.22
N ALA A 39 -21.98 -13.61 -3.49
CA ALA A 39 -22.81 -12.91 -4.46
C ALA A 39 -24.05 -12.34 -3.76
N PHE A 40 -24.35 -11.08 -4.02
CA PHE A 40 -25.51 -10.39 -3.47
C PHE A 40 -26.61 -10.26 -4.53
N PHE A 41 -27.80 -10.62 -4.15
CA PHE A 41 -29.01 -10.36 -4.92
C PHE A 41 -29.98 -9.61 -3.99
N ARG A 42 -30.39 -8.41 -4.28
CA ARG A 42 -30.53 -7.63 -5.49
C ARG A 42 -29.74 -6.31 -5.30
N TYR A 43 -29.10 -5.75 -6.35
CA TYR A 43 -28.31 -4.50 -6.30
C TYR A 43 -29.04 -3.33 -5.64
N ALA A 44 -30.37 -3.21 -5.82
CA ALA A 44 -31.17 -2.15 -5.21
C ALA A 44 -30.98 -2.02 -3.69
N TYR A 45 -30.78 -3.11 -2.96
CA TYR A 45 -30.56 -3.06 -1.52
C TYR A 45 -29.21 -2.46 -1.13
N LEU A 46 -28.21 -2.62 -2.01
CA LEU A 46 -26.90 -1.97 -1.83
C LEU A 46 -26.99 -0.50 -2.21
N ASN A 47 -27.63 -0.18 -3.35
CA ASN A 47 -27.78 1.19 -3.83
C ASN A 47 -28.57 2.07 -2.84
N ASP A 48 -29.62 1.52 -2.25
CA ASP A 48 -30.47 2.22 -1.30
C ASP A 48 -29.92 2.17 0.13
N ASN A 49 -28.73 1.61 0.31
CA ASN A 49 -28.09 1.39 1.62
C ASN A 49 -29.06 0.81 2.66
N HIS A 50 -29.84 -0.19 2.24
CA HIS A 50 -30.90 -0.74 3.08
C HIS A 50 -30.34 -1.24 4.42
N LYS A 51 -30.87 -0.70 5.52
CA LYS A 51 -30.41 -0.98 6.91
C LYS A 51 -28.91 -0.73 7.15
N GLY A 52 -28.26 0.10 6.34
CA GLY A 52 -26.81 0.36 6.45
C GLY A 52 -25.93 -0.76 5.90
N LEU A 53 -26.48 -1.65 5.05
CA LEU A 53 -25.72 -2.78 4.51
C LEU A 53 -24.55 -2.33 3.64
N PHE A 54 -24.74 -1.31 2.80
CA PHE A 54 -23.68 -0.81 1.94
C PHE A 54 -22.54 -0.21 2.75
N ASP A 55 -22.85 0.61 3.75
CA ASP A 55 -21.84 1.19 4.64
C ASP A 55 -21.07 0.10 5.40
N PHE A 56 -21.79 -0.89 5.94
CA PHE A 56 -21.15 -2.02 6.60
C PHE A 56 -20.20 -2.77 5.64
N LEU A 57 -20.65 -3.06 4.43
CA LEU A 57 -19.81 -3.77 3.44
C LEU A 57 -18.58 -2.95 3.07
N LYS A 58 -18.75 -1.67 2.79
CA LYS A 58 -17.68 -0.76 2.36
C LYS A 58 -16.67 -0.48 3.45
N ASP A 59 -17.14 -0.16 4.66
CA ASP A 59 -16.27 0.42 5.70
C ASP A 59 -15.75 -0.65 6.68
N VAL A 60 -16.46 -1.80 6.81
CA VAL A 60 -16.14 -2.83 7.79
C VAL A 60 -15.77 -4.16 7.16
N TYR A 61 -16.58 -4.66 6.25
CA TYR A 61 -16.43 -6.02 5.73
C TYR A 61 -15.42 -6.11 4.57
N TYR A 62 -15.46 -5.14 3.65
CA TYR A 62 -14.52 -4.99 2.52
C TYR A 62 -13.83 -3.62 2.52
N PRO A 63 -13.10 -3.24 3.60
CA PRO A 63 -12.51 -1.92 3.71
C PRO A 63 -11.31 -1.70 2.77
N PHE A 64 -10.85 -2.77 2.11
CA PHE A 64 -9.73 -2.74 1.19
C PHE A 64 -10.14 -3.32 -0.16
N PRO A 65 -9.52 -2.88 -1.27
CA PRO A 65 -9.72 -3.47 -2.57
C PRO A 65 -9.33 -4.95 -2.56
N ALA A 66 -9.99 -5.77 -3.38
CA ALA A 66 -9.68 -7.17 -3.56
C ALA A 66 -9.34 -7.45 -5.02
N LEU A 67 -8.36 -8.29 -5.25
CA LEU A 67 -8.05 -8.81 -6.57
C LEU A 67 -8.99 -9.97 -6.90
N PRO A 68 -9.41 -10.13 -8.17
CA PRO A 68 -10.12 -11.33 -8.59
C PRO A 68 -9.23 -12.56 -8.43
N SER A 69 -9.83 -13.69 -8.11
CA SER A 69 -9.10 -14.97 -8.07
C SER A 69 -8.62 -15.35 -9.46
N ALA A 70 -7.39 -15.90 -9.54
CA ALA A 70 -6.84 -16.38 -10.79
C ALA A 70 -7.68 -17.49 -11.41
N CYS A 71 -7.83 -17.46 -12.73
CA CYS A 71 -8.54 -18.47 -13.52
C CYS A 71 -7.55 -19.50 -14.10
N ASN A 72 -6.98 -20.32 -13.25
CA ASN A 72 -5.89 -21.27 -13.58
C ASN A 72 -6.28 -22.35 -14.60
N SER A 73 -7.58 -22.50 -14.93
CA SER A 73 -8.04 -23.46 -15.93
C SER A 73 -7.70 -23.05 -17.36
N GLN A 74 -7.43 -21.78 -17.63
CA GLN A 74 -7.08 -21.27 -18.96
C GLN A 74 -5.60 -20.90 -19.05
N ASP A 75 -5.06 -20.28 -18.01
CA ASP A 75 -3.65 -19.96 -17.87
C ASP A 75 -3.27 -20.00 -16.39
N SER A 76 -2.07 -20.50 -16.10
CA SER A 76 -1.51 -20.55 -14.76
C SER A 76 -0.10 -19.95 -14.68
N ILE A 77 0.37 -19.36 -15.78
CA ILE A 77 1.70 -18.76 -15.87
C ILE A 77 1.57 -17.26 -15.68
N PRO A 78 2.12 -16.68 -14.59
CA PRO A 78 2.06 -15.25 -14.39
C PRO A 78 2.94 -14.49 -15.38
N PRO A 79 2.65 -13.21 -15.62
CA PRO A 79 3.52 -12.34 -16.42
C PRO A 79 4.94 -12.23 -15.86
N GLU A 80 5.87 -11.75 -16.68
CA GLU A 80 7.19 -11.37 -16.21
C GLU A 80 7.09 -10.26 -15.15
N ARG A 81 8.01 -10.32 -14.16
CA ARG A 81 8.10 -9.27 -13.13
C ARG A 81 8.40 -7.92 -13.76
N PRO A 82 7.74 -6.83 -13.33
CA PRO A 82 8.15 -5.48 -13.71
C PRO A 82 9.60 -5.20 -13.30
N GLU A 83 10.34 -4.45 -14.12
CA GLU A 83 11.72 -4.10 -13.84
C GLU A 83 11.90 -2.59 -13.70
N ASN A 84 13.07 -2.17 -13.24
CA ASN A 84 13.47 -0.77 -13.12
C ASN A 84 12.48 0.11 -12.34
N LEU A 85 11.85 -0.46 -11.31
CA LEU A 85 10.97 0.30 -10.43
C LEU A 85 11.77 1.40 -9.72
N HIS A 86 11.36 2.64 -9.98
CA HIS A 86 11.96 3.81 -9.35
C HIS A 86 10.90 4.89 -9.07
N LYS A 87 11.23 5.80 -8.18
CA LYS A 87 10.42 6.97 -7.85
C LYS A 87 11.14 8.20 -8.40
N SER A 88 10.46 9.03 -9.14
CA SER A 88 10.95 10.32 -9.62
C SER A 88 10.07 11.45 -9.11
N ARG A 89 10.64 12.64 -8.99
CA ARG A 89 9.88 13.85 -8.68
C ARG A 89 9.63 14.62 -9.96
N GLU A 90 8.38 14.88 -10.27
CA GLU A 90 7.95 15.64 -11.45
C GLU A 90 7.14 16.86 -10.99
N ALA A 91 7.72 18.04 -11.13
CA ALA A 91 7.18 19.29 -10.58
C ALA A 91 6.94 19.17 -9.05
N GLN A 92 5.69 19.09 -8.62
CA GLN A 92 5.30 18.98 -7.23
C GLN A 92 4.74 17.60 -6.85
N THR A 93 4.79 16.61 -7.77
CA THR A 93 4.22 15.29 -7.58
C THR A 93 5.31 14.23 -7.68
N TYR A 94 5.23 13.21 -6.83
CA TYR A 94 6.04 12.02 -7.01
C TYR A 94 5.36 11.05 -7.97
N VAL A 95 6.16 10.39 -8.80
CA VAL A 95 5.68 9.39 -9.76
C VAL A 95 6.51 8.11 -9.60
N LEU A 96 5.84 6.99 -9.39
CA LEU A 96 6.46 5.68 -9.57
C LEU A 96 6.50 5.36 -11.05
N ARG A 97 7.62 4.80 -11.51
CA ARG A 97 7.79 4.32 -12.90
C ARG A 97 8.46 2.96 -12.89
N TRP A 98 8.12 2.15 -13.88
CA TRP A 98 8.70 0.83 -14.09
C TRP A 98 8.75 0.49 -15.58
N SER A 99 9.51 -0.54 -15.93
CA SER A 99 9.53 -1.06 -17.30
C SER A 99 8.33 -1.97 -17.55
N PRO A 100 7.79 -1.98 -18.78
CA PRO A 100 6.67 -2.85 -19.11
C PRO A 100 7.05 -4.34 -18.99
N SER A 101 6.10 -5.14 -18.50
CA SER A 101 6.18 -6.59 -18.45
C SER A 101 5.62 -7.23 -19.72
N VAL A 102 5.96 -8.50 -19.94
CA VAL A 102 5.44 -9.32 -21.02
C VAL A 102 4.84 -10.59 -20.41
N ASP A 103 3.77 -11.04 -20.99
CA ASP A 103 3.09 -12.28 -20.65
C ASP A 103 3.13 -13.28 -21.80
N ASN A 104 3.09 -14.58 -21.51
CA ASN A 104 3.20 -15.64 -22.51
C ASN A 104 2.00 -15.72 -23.47
N LEU A 105 0.78 -15.43 -22.99
CA LEU A 105 -0.45 -15.45 -23.79
C LEU A 105 -0.98 -14.06 -24.12
N CYS A 106 -0.83 -13.12 -23.22
CA CYS A 106 -1.35 -11.75 -23.38
C CYS A 106 -0.31 -10.81 -24.01
N GLY A 107 0.95 -11.23 -24.13
CA GLY A 107 2.02 -10.39 -24.66
C GLY A 107 2.24 -9.14 -23.80
N LYS A 108 1.99 -7.97 -24.36
CA LYS A 108 2.10 -6.68 -23.65
C LYS A 108 0.78 -6.19 -23.05
N ASP A 109 -0.32 -6.92 -23.22
CA ASP A 109 -1.63 -6.58 -22.63
C ASP A 109 -1.70 -7.09 -21.20
N VAL A 110 -0.86 -6.50 -20.35
CA VAL A 110 -0.79 -6.75 -18.92
C VAL A 110 -1.16 -5.46 -18.16
N ARG A 111 -1.64 -5.63 -16.95
CA ARG A 111 -1.92 -4.52 -16.03
C ARG A 111 -1.04 -4.63 -14.81
N TYR A 112 -1.06 -3.58 -13.98
CA TYR A 112 -0.17 -3.53 -12.82
C TYR A 112 -0.97 -3.28 -11.55
N ASN A 113 -0.55 -3.95 -10.47
CA ASN A 113 -1.01 -3.65 -9.12
C ASN A 113 0.14 -2.98 -8.36
N VAL A 114 -0.19 -1.95 -7.59
CA VAL A 114 0.79 -1.18 -6.83
C VAL A 114 0.48 -1.29 -5.35
N TYR A 115 1.49 -1.62 -4.60
CA TYR A 115 1.44 -1.84 -3.16
C TYR A 115 2.36 -0.86 -2.45
N ALA A 116 1.98 -0.46 -1.24
CA ALA A 116 2.80 0.37 -0.38
C ALA A 116 2.65 -0.04 1.08
N SER A 117 3.74 0.02 1.83
CA SER A 117 3.74 -0.30 3.25
C SER A 117 4.87 0.42 3.98
N ARG A 118 4.69 0.63 5.28
CA ARG A 118 5.78 1.07 6.17
C ARG A 118 6.73 -0.07 6.54
N THR A 119 6.34 -1.31 6.30
CA THR A 119 7.21 -2.48 6.47
C THR A 119 7.94 -2.81 5.17
N SER A 120 9.17 -3.30 5.28
CA SER A 120 9.98 -3.75 4.15
C SER A 120 10.46 -5.19 4.45
N PRO A 121 10.30 -6.11 3.50
CA PRO A 121 9.63 -5.97 2.20
C PRO A 121 8.13 -5.75 2.32
N VAL A 122 7.52 -5.12 1.31
CA VAL A 122 6.06 -4.96 1.24
C VAL A 122 5.41 -6.33 1.11
N ASP A 123 4.46 -6.64 1.97
CA ASP A 123 3.64 -7.85 1.88
C ASP A 123 2.53 -7.64 0.85
N ILE A 124 2.65 -8.29 -0.31
CA ILE A 124 1.66 -8.22 -1.40
C ILE A 124 0.44 -9.10 -1.16
N ALA A 125 0.49 -10.06 -0.24
CA ALA A 125 -0.68 -10.87 0.12
C ALA A 125 -1.69 -10.10 0.96
N SER A 126 -1.26 -8.97 1.55
CA SER A 126 -2.14 -8.14 2.37
C SER A 126 -2.84 -7.07 1.52
N ALA A 127 -4.16 -7.16 1.39
CA ALA A 127 -4.98 -6.16 0.70
C ALA A 127 -4.86 -4.74 1.30
N ARG A 128 -4.42 -4.61 2.55
CA ARG A 128 -4.14 -3.31 3.20
C ARG A 128 -3.04 -2.52 2.52
N ASN A 129 -2.12 -3.22 1.87
CA ASN A 129 -0.98 -2.62 1.20
C ASN A 129 -1.27 -2.24 -0.26
N LEU A 130 -2.41 -2.68 -0.80
CA LEU A 130 -2.80 -2.44 -2.19
C LEU A 130 -3.34 -1.01 -2.35
N ILE A 131 -2.60 -0.17 -3.06
CA ILE A 131 -2.95 1.26 -3.25
C ILE A 131 -3.49 1.58 -4.64
N ALA A 132 -3.18 0.78 -5.64
CA ALA A 132 -3.77 0.89 -6.97
C ALA A 132 -3.88 -0.50 -7.62
N VAL A 133 -4.96 -0.72 -8.36
CA VAL A 133 -5.27 -1.98 -9.04
C VAL A 133 -5.48 -1.74 -10.53
N ASN A 134 -5.09 -2.72 -11.35
CA ASN A 134 -5.34 -2.71 -12.79
C ASN A 134 -4.84 -1.44 -13.49
N VAL A 135 -3.70 -0.90 -13.07
CA VAL A 135 -3.07 0.25 -13.73
C VAL A 135 -2.62 -0.18 -15.13
N ASP A 136 -3.02 0.54 -16.15
CA ASP A 136 -2.74 0.25 -17.56
C ASP A 136 -1.47 0.92 -18.09
N SER A 137 -0.87 1.82 -17.32
CA SER A 137 0.37 2.52 -17.62
C SER A 137 1.53 2.01 -16.76
N CYS A 138 2.77 2.20 -17.23
CA CYS A 138 3.96 1.91 -16.45
C CYS A 138 4.36 3.05 -15.50
N SER A 139 3.37 3.77 -15.00
CA SER A 139 3.57 4.88 -14.06
C SER A 139 2.36 5.11 -13.18
N LEU A 140 2.59 5.55 -11.95
CA LEU A 140 1.55 5.93 -11.00
C LEU A 140 1.94 7.22 -10.28
N PRO A 141 1.18 8.32 -10.43
CA PRO A 141 1.34 9.49 -9.58
C PRO A 141 1.00 9.16 -8.12
N ILE A 142 1.82 9.64 -7.20
CA ILE A 142 1.65 9.40 -5.76
C ILE A 142 1.45 10.75 -5.08
N ASN A 143 0.43 10.83 -4.22
CA ASN A 143 0.15 12.03 -3.43
C ASN A 143 1.38 12.40 -2.57
N GLU A 144 1.71 13.70 -2.53
CA GLU A 144 2.81 14.22 -1.70
C GLU A 144 2.65 13.89 -0.22
N GLU A 145 1.44 13.94 0.32
CA GLU A 145 1.16 13.57 1.71
C GLU A 145 1.57 12.12 2.00
N PHE A 146 1.32 11.22 1.05
CA PHE A 146 1.73 9.82 1.16
C PHE A 146 3.25 9.66 1.05
N CYS A 147 3.89 10.45 0.21
CA CYS A 147 5.36 10.45 0.06
C CYS A 147 6.10 11.18 1.19
N ALA A 148 5.46 12.14 1.85
CA ALA A 148 5.99 12.83 3.02
C ALA A 148 6.10 11.89 4.26
N LEU A 149 5.38 10.76 4.24
CA LEU A 149 5.56 9.70 5.22
C LEU A 149 6.88 8.96 4.93
N ASN A 150 7.95 9.38 5.58
CA ASN A 150 9.25 8.72 5.48
C ASN A 150 9.14 7.21 5.78
N GLY A 151 9.88 6.39 5.03
CA GLY A 151 9.95 4.95 5.26
C GLY A 151 8.83 4.14 4.58
N ILE A 152 8.12 4.69 3.59
CA ILE A 152 7.22 3.90 2.76
C ILE A 152 8.01 3.17 1.69
N SER A 153 7.84 1.86 1.68
CA SER A 153 8.31 0.95 0.64
C SER A 153 7.20 0.70 -0.37
N PHE A 154 7.57 0.51 -1.63
CA PHE A 154 6.65 0.20 -2.70
C PHE A 154 6.97 -1.14 -3.34
N ALA A 155 5.94 -1.79 -3.87
CA ALA A 155 6.08 -2.93 -4.74
C ALA A 155 5.10 -2.81 -5.91
N VAL A 156 5.49 -3.31 -7.06
CA VAL A 156 4.65 -3.36 -8.27
C VAL A 156 4.69 -4.77 -8.82
N THR A 157 3.53 -5.30 -9.14
CA THR A 157 3.35 -6.59 -9.80
C THR A 157 2.68 -6.37 -11.15
N ALA A 158 2.89 -7.29 -12.08
CA ALA A 158 2.13 -7.38 -13.32
C ALA A 158 1.04 -8.43 -13.16
N ILE A 159 -0.14 -8.19 -13.72
CA ILE A 159 -1.27 -9.10 -13.71
C ILE A 159 -1.80 -9.28 -15.13
N ASP A 160 -2.08 -10.51 -15.52
CA ASP A 160 -2.71 -10.85 -16.78
C ASP A 160 -4.24 -10.78 -16.72
N ARG A 161 -4.89 -11.02 -17.83
CA ARG A 161 -6.37 -11.06 -17.92
C ARG A 161 -7.00 -12.24 -17.18
N PHE A 162 -6.21 -13.26 -16.82
CA PHE A 162 -6.67 -14.45 -16.09
C PHE A 162 -6.49 -14.34 -14.59
N GLY A 163 -5.89 -13.23 -14.12
CA GLY A 163 -5.66 -12.94 -12.72
C GLY A 163 -4.38 -13.53 -12.16
N ASN A 164 -3.46 -14.04 -13.01
CA ASN A 164 -2.17 -14.47 -12.53
C ASN A 164 -1.28 -13.26 -12.27
N GLU A 165 -0.76 -13.18 -11.07
CA GLU A 165 0.06 -12.07 -10.60
C GLU A 165 1.53 -12.45 -10.53
N SER A 166 2.39 -11.61 -11.07
CA SER A 166 3.84 -11.83 -11.12
C SER A 166 4.51 -11.67 -9.75
N GLU A 167 5.76 -12.12 -9.67
CA GLU A 167 6.64 -11.69 -8.59
C GLU A 167 6.76 -10.15 -8.55
N PRO A 168 6.87 -9.53 -7.36
CA PRO A 168 6.91 -8.10 -7.23
C PRO A 168 8.27 -7.49 -7.59
N ALA A 169 8.27 -6.41 -8.37
CA ALA A 169 9.35 -5.45 -8.35
C ALA A 169 9.26 -4.64 -7.05
N ARG A 170 10.38 -4.46 -6.37
CA ARG A 170 10.42 -3.77 -5.08
C ARG A 170 11.30 -2.53 -5.16
N LEU A 171 10.84 -1.42 -4.60
CA LEU A 171 11.65 -0.25 -4.38
C LEU A 171 12.28 -0.38 -2.99
N PRO A 172 13.60 -0.43 -2.87
CA PRO A 172 14.26 -0.56 -1.59
C PRO A 172 13.83 0.53 -0.61
N SER A 173 13.54 0.16 0.62
CA SER A 173 13.31 1.12 1.69
C SER A 173 14.59 1.93 1.90
N GLY A 174 14.47 3.25 1.86
CA GLY A 174 15.63 4.15 1.99
C GLY A 174 15.98 4.88 0.70
N TRP A 175 15.25 4.67 -0.39
CA TRP A 175 15.36 5.53 -1.55
C TRP A 175 14.79 6.92 -1.20
N SER A 176 15.67 7.81 -0.80
CA SER A 176 15.37 9.24 -0.69
C SER A 176 15.92 9.93 -1.92
N ASP A 177 15.18 10.88 -2.49
CA ASP A 177 15.70 11.81 -3.53
C ASP A 177 16.85 12.68 -3.00
N LYS A 178 17.17 12.51 -1.75
CA LYS A 178 18.26 13.19 -1.06
C LYS A 178 19.52 12.33 -1.14
N PRO A 179 20.67 12.94 -1.43
CA PRO A 179 21.93 12.23 -1.37
C PRO A 179 22.02 11.50 -0.03
N ASN A 180 22.40 10.24 -0.10
CA ASN A 180 22.54 9.33 1.02
C ASN A 180 23.49 9.94 2.05
N LEU A 181 22.95 10.78 2.91
CA LEU A 181 23.58 11.05 4.18
C LEU A 181 23.44 9.74 4.93
N SER A 182 24.45 8.89 4.79
CA SER A 182 24.58 7.65 5.56
C SER A 182 24.25 7.99 7.02
N GLY A 183 23.04 7.60 7.44
CA GLY A 183 22.52 7.93 8.75
C GLY A 183 23.50 7.43 9.79
N ARG A 184 24.34 8.29 10.28
CA ARG A 184 25.20 8.01 11.42
C ARG A 184 24.27 8.05 12.61
N PHE A 185 23.75 6.90 13.02
CA PHE A 185 23.12 6.77 14.32
C PHE A 185 24.20 7.05 15.37
N LEU A 186 24.10 8.21 15.99
CA LEU A 186 25.04 8.62 17.04
C LEU A 186 24.39 8.37 18.39
N PRO A 187 25.02 7.62 19.27
CA PRO A 187 24.60 7.54 20.66
C PRO A 187 24.67 8.96 21.25
N HIS A 188 23.54 9.41 21.83
CA HIS A 188 23.49 10.75 22.42
C HIS A 188 24.09 10.71 23.83
N ASP A 189 25.32 11.13 23.96
CA ASP A 189 26.01 11.46 25.22
C ASP A 189 26.58 12.89 25.22
N SER A 190 26.45 13.61 24.12
CA SER A 190 26.99 14.97 23.94
C SER A 190 25.87 16.03 23.85
N GLN A 191 26.21 17.26 24.20
CA GLN A 191 25.27 18.39 24.12
C GLN A 191 25.14 18.96 22.72
N THR A 192 26.06 18.67 21.83
CA THR A 192 26.11 19.19 20.47
C THR A 192 26.55 18.11 19.49
N LEU A 193 26.06 18.21 18.27
CA LEU A 193 26.42 17.34 17.18
C LEU A 193 26.97 18.17 16.01
N ASP A 194 28.10 17.74 15.47
CA ASP A 194 28.66 18.34 14.26
C ASP A 194 28.03 17.71 13.02
N ILE A 195 27.52 18.57 12.12
CA ILE A 195 26.83 18.17 10.92
C ILE A 195 27.69 18.48 9.70
N PRO A 196 27.82 17.53 8.76
CA PRO A 196 28.53 17.78 7.52
C PRO A 196 27.91 18.92 6.71
N GLU A 197 28.70 19.58 5.89
CA GLU A 197 28.22 20.63 4.98
C GLU A 197 27.14 20.10 4.06
N GLN A 198 26.06 20.86 3.92
CA GLN A 198 24.90 20.49 3.11
C GLN A 198 24.18 21.75 2.58
N ASP A 199 23.44 21.60 1.49
CA ASP A 199 22.76 22.71 0.81
C ASP A 199 21.39 23.06 1.41
N SER A 200 20.86 22.25 2.35
CA SER A 200 19.56 22.50 2.94
C SER A 200 19.61 23.53 4.05
N PRO A 201 18.70 24.52 4.11
CA PRO A 201 18.70 25.55 5.13
C PRO A 201 18.22 25.06 6.50
N TYR A 202 17.67 23.85 6.60
CA TYR A 202 17.15 23.29 7.85
C TYR A 202 17.56 21.84 8.02
N VAL A 203 17.65 21.42 9.28
CA VAL A 203 17.88 20.05 9.71
C VAL A 203 16.80 19.60 10.67
N ALA A 204 16.43 18.32 10.57
CA ALA A 204 15.56 17.64 11.52
C ALA A 204 16.35 16.57 12.28
N VAL A 205 16.09 16.46 13.57
CA VAL A 205 16.55 15.35 14.40
C VAL A 205 15.38 14.37 14.53
N VAL A 206 15.62 13.14 14.17
CA VAL A 206 14.61 12.08 14.07
C VAL A 206 14.96 10.96 15.04
N ASP A 207 14.00 10.49 15.82
CA ASP A 207 14.19 9.36 16.74
C ASP A 207 14.25 8.01 16.01
N ALA A 208 14.57 6.95 16.74
CA ALA A 208 14.63 5.58 16.23
C ALA A 208 13.30 5.07 15.64
N TYR A 209 12.18 5.75 15.91
CA TYR A 209 10.86 5.45 15.37
C TYR A 209 10.50 6.29 14.15
N GLY A 210 11.41 7.11 13.65
CA GLY A 210 11.19 7.97 12.50
C GLY A 210 10.41 9.27 12.80
N ARG A 211 10.21 9.64 14.07
CA ARG A 211 9.50 10.86 14.44
C ARG A 211 10.49 12.04 14.53
N ILE A 212 10.11 13.17 13.95
CA ILE A 212 10.87 14.42 14.10
C ILE A 212 10.70 14.90 15.54
N VAL A 213 11.80 14.95 16.29
CA VAL A 213 11.81 15.38 17.69
C VAL A 213 12.37 16.80 17.85
N SER A 214 13.09 17.30 16.86
CA SER A 214 13.60 18.67 16.83
C SER A 214 13.87 19.12 15.39
N THR A 215 13.68 20.41 15.12
CA THR A 215 14.10 21.07 13.88
C THR A 215 14.93 22.29 14.21
N ALA A 216 15.95 22.57 13.42
CA ALA A 216 16.80 23.74 13.59
C ALA A 216 17.27 24.27 12.22
N PRO A 217 17.57 25.57 12.09
CA PRO A 217 18.30 26.08 10.96
C PRO A 217 19.64 25.33 10.83
N TYR A 218 20.05 25.08 9.60
CA TYR A 218 21.32 24.44 9.38
C TYR A 218 22.46 25.26 10.02
N SER A 219 23.26 24.57 10.81
CA SER A 219 24.55 25.05 11.27
C SER A 219 25.50 23.84 11.36
N ARG A 220 26.79 24.06 11.21
CA ARG A 220 27.77 22.96 11.37
C ARG A 220 27.68 22.26 12.72
N ARG A 221 27.00 22.88 13.70
CA ARG A 221 26.85 22.33 15.04
C ARG A 221 25.46 22.59 15.57
N VAL A 222 24.72 21.51 15.80
CA VAL A 222 23.33 21.54 16.31
C VAL A 222 23.29 21.12 17.76
N ARG A 223 22.53 21.86 18.59
CA ARG A 223 22.34 21.52 20.02
C ARG A 223 21.31 20.42 20.16
N ILE A 224 21.67 19.33 20.83
CA ILE A 224 20.80 18.16 21.09
C ILE A 224 20.70 17.82 22.58
N GLY A 225 21.38 18.58 23.46
CA GLY A 225 21.41 18.31 24.91
C GLY A 225 20.03 18.37 25.61
N HIS A 226 19.01 18.91 24.95
CA HIS A 226 17.62 18.93 25.46
C HIS A 226 16.85 17.64 25.15
N LEU A 227 17.39 16.76 24.31
CA LEU A 227 16.76 15.49 23.94
C LEU A 227 17.06 14.41 24.99
N ALA A 228 16.15 13.45 25.15
CA ALA A 228 16.39 12.27 25.99
C ALA A 228 17.53 11.43 25.42
N LYS A 229 18.22 10.67 26.27
CA LYS A 229 19.23 9.72 25.80
C LYS A 229 18.60 8.70 24.86
N GLY A 230 19.19 8.51 23.68
CA GLY A 230 18.63 7.63 22.67
C GLY A 230 19.45 7.61 21.38
N LEU A 231 18.94 6.89 20.39
CA LEU A 231 19.47 6.87 19.03
C LEU A 231 18.69 7.89 18.18
N TYR A 232 19.41 8.76 17.51
CA TYR A 232 18.85 9.80 16.65
C TYR A 232 19.54 9.84 15.30
N GLU A 233 18.77 10.17 14.28
CA GLU A 233 19.22 10.42 12.93
C GLU A 233 19.04 11.90 12.61
N ILE A 234 19.99 12.50 11.91
CA ILE A 234 19.86 13.85 11.39
C ILE A 234 19.48 13.79 9.93
N ARG A 235 18.43 14.47 9.60
CA ARG A 235 17.92 14.60 8.22
C ARG A 235 17.92 16.06 7.80
N THR A 236 18.21 16.28 6.54
CA THR A 236 17.97 17.57 5.88
C THR A 236 16.48 17.72 5.58
N LEU A 237 15.95 18.92 5.78
CA LEU A 237 14.58 19.27 5.44
C LEU A 237 14.54 20.08 4.14
#